data_84cdbea1a2017e1ae5f10193a1515187
#
_entry.id   84cdbea1a2017e1ae5f10193a1515187
#
_cell.length_a   1.000
_cell.length_b   1.000
_cell.length_c   1.000
_cell.angle_alpha   90.00
_cell.angle_beta   90.00
_cell.angle_gamma   90.00
#
_symmetry.space_group_name_H-M   'P 1'
#
loop_
_entity.id
_entity.type
_entity.pdbx_description
1 polymer ?
#
loop_
_entity_poly.entity_id
_entity_poly.type
_entity_poly.pdbx_seq_one_letter_code
_entity_poly.pdbx_strand_id
1 'polypeptide(L)'
;MALFVARDVAASPMPPAAENLRLEDAPDDAGGVLVVFWKTPDPAASAGVVIERSLTAAERAKNADELWIEVERLGRDAVAGVDGSYVLKGVPSDEDTRVRVSILGTDGELSEFVESAPARPEVSLFAFKRLPLLLTVFVVSLSVLVWVALARSGRPLKIRRIAALDAVDEAVGRATEMGRAVLFVPGIQDMNDIQTIAGLTILGRVAQTAAEYDARLEVPTCRSIVMTAAREQVQAAHHAAGRPETYAEGNINYITDEQFGYVAYLSGHMMREKPAACFYMGAFYAESLVLAENGNSIGAIQIAGTAEPSQLPFFVAACDYTLIGEEFFAASAYLSGERDQLGSIKGQDVGKAFAIGAILIGTALATIAALNEGGSLGMWAGSAVASMRGFFGG
;
A
#
# COMPACT_ATOMS: atom_id res chain seq x y z
N MET A 1 38.49 74.09 7.82
CA MET A 1 37.23 74.29 7.04
C MET A 1 36.94 73.00 6.30
N ALA A 2 36.20 72.10 7.04
CA ALA A 2 35.84 70.79 6.50
C ALA A 2 34.42 70.85 5.92
N LEU A 3 34.33 70.63 4.62
CA LEU A 3 33.06 70.53 3.88
C LEU A 3 32.39 69.21 4.22
N PHE A 4 31.30 69.29 4.98
CA PHE A 4 30.32 68.20 5.11
C PHE A 4 29.53 68.15 3.80
N VAL A 5 29.79 67.14 2.96
CA VAL A 5 28.90 66.74 1.86
C VAL A 5 27.80 65.92 2.44
N ALA A 6 26.64 66.51 2.61
CA ALA A 6 25.38 65.78 2.87
C ALA A 6 25.08 64.92 1.63
N ARG A 7 25.21 63.62 1.76
CA ARG A 7 24.74 62.66 0.77
C ARG A 7 23.21 62.58 0.97
N ASP A 8 22.47 63.21 0.06
CA ASP A 8 21.03 62.94 -0.11
C ASP A 8 20.89 61.42 -0.33
N VAL A 9 20.45 60.70 0.70
CA VAL A 9 19.97 59.35 0.53
C VAL A 9 18.60 59.50 -0.12
N ALA A 10 18.55 59.41 -1.45
CA ALA A 10 17.30 59.26 -2.15
C ALA A 10 16.56 58.07 -1.54
N ALA A 11 15.37 58.30 -0.98
CA ALA A 11 14.50 57.23 -0.49
C ALA A 11 14.27 56.27 -1.64
N SER A 12 14.67 55.01 -1.45
CA SER A 12 14.35 53.96 -2.43
C SER A 12 12.82 53.94 -2.67
N PRO A 13 12.41 53.80 -3.93
CA PRO A 13 10.97 53.77 -4.21
C PRO A 13 10.34 52.55 -3.49
N MET A 14 9.27 52.82 -2.73
CA MET A 14 8.53 51.78 -2.06
C MET A 14 8.20 50.64 -3.03
N PRO A 15 8.37 49.35 -2.66
CA PRO A 15 8.09 48.22 -3.55
C PRO A 15 6.59 48.23 -3.97
N PRO A 16 6.28 47.83 -5.21
CA PRO A 16 4.90 47.83 -5.68
C PRO A 16 4.05 46.86 -4.85
N ALA A 17 2.83 47.26 -4.57
CA ALA A 17 1.88 46.43 -3.79
C ALA A 17 1.50 45.15 -4.56
N ALA A 18 1.09 44.12 -3.83
CA ALA A 18 0.57 42.89 -4.39
C ALA A 18 -0.65 43.14 -5.26
N GLU A 19 -0.77 42.47 -6.40
CA GLU A 19 -1.93 42.55 -7.28
C GLU A 19 -2.78 41.27 -7.19
N ASN A 20 -4.04 41.37 -7.59
CA ASN A 20 -4.98 40.25 -7.70
C ASN A 20 -5.04 39.36 -6.45
N LEU A 21 -4.98 39.95 -5.25
CA LEU A 21 -5.13 39.19 -4.01
C LEU A 21 -6.50 38.54 -3.96
N ARG A 22 -6.50 37.23 -3.84
CA ARG A 22 -7.72 36.42 -3.67
C ARG A 22 -7.54 35.45 -2.51
N LEU A 23 -8.61 35.27 -1.76
CA LEU A 23 -8.71 34.31 -0.68
C LEU A 23 -9.83 33.32 -1.05
N GLU A 24 -9.46 32.08 -1.23
CA GLU A 24 -10.37 31.02 -1.67
C GLU A 24 -10.37 29.88 -0.66
N ASP A 25 -11.50 29.19 -0.53
CA ASP A 25 -11.60 27.99 0.28
C ASP A 25 -10.74 26.86 -0.32
N ALA A 26 -10.04 26.11 0.53
CA ALA A 26 -9.26 24.97 0.07
C ALA A 26 -10.21 23.83 -0.31
N PRO A 27 -10.18 23.35 -1.57
CA PRO A 27 -11.06 22.27 -1.98
C PRO A 27 -10.70 20.96 -1.26
N ASP A 28 -11.72 20.19 -0.90
CA ASP A 28 -11.61 18.84 -0.34
C ASP A 28 -10.94 18.76 1.05
N ASP A 29 -11.14 19.76 1.90
CA ASP A 29 -10.66 19.75 3.28
C ASP A 29 -11.80 19.52 4.30
N ALA A 30 -11.42 19.35 5.56
CA ALA A 30 -12.38 19.19 6.68
C ALA A 30 -12.91 20.53 7.21
N GLY A 31 -12.70 21.64 6.48
CA GLY A 31 -12.91 23.00 6.93
C GLY A 31 -11.76 23.51 7.81
N GLY A 32 -11.41 24.77 7.64
CA GLY A 32 -10.34 25.40 8.41
C GLY A 32 -9.07 25.67 7.62
N VAL A 33 -9.11 25.52 6.28
CA VAL A 33 -8.01 25.85 5.39
C VAL A 33 -8.48 26.81 4.31
N LEU A 34 -7.79 27.94 4.16
CA LEU A 34 -7.98 28.90 3.08
C LEU A 34 -6.69 29.01 2.27
N VAL A 35 -6.79 29.28 0.98
CA VAL A 35 -5.64 29.51 0.10
C VAL A 35 -5.61 30.95 -0.31
N VAL A 36 -4.48 31.59 -0.04
CA VAL A 36 -4.20 32.99 -0.42
C VAL A 36 -3.47 32.96 -1.75
N PHE A 37 -3.96 33.70 -2.75
CA PHE A 37 -3.29 33.90 -4.04
C PHE A 37 -2.99 35.38 -4.25
N TRP A 38 -1.81 35.69 -4.75
CA TRP A 38 -1.41 37.04 -5.11
C TRP A 38 -0.53 37.06 -6.36
N LYS A 39 -0.37 38.23 -6.96
CA LYS A 39 0.63 38.46 -7.99
C LYS A 39 1.68 39.45 -7.47
N THR A 40 2.93 39.14 -7.76
CA THR A 40 4.07 40.00 -7.49
C THR A 40 4.38 40.81 -8.76
N PRO A 41 4.15 42.15 -8.79
CA PRO A 41 4.33 42.93 -10.00
C PRO A 41 5.79 43.01 -10.47
N ASP A 42 6.73 43.07 -9.53
CA ASP A 42 8.18 43.11 -9.81
C ASP A 42 8.92 42.07 -8.92
N PRO A 43 9.05 40.82 -9.41
CA PRO A 43 9.78 39.76 -8.66
C PRO A 43 11.29 40.11 -8.48
N ALA A 44 11.87 40.92 -9.34
CA ALA A 44 13.30 41.26 -9.25
C ALA A 44 13.60 42.25 -8.10
N ALA A 45 12.68 43.15 -7.81
CA ALA A 45 12.76 44.11 -6.72
C ALA A 45 12.22 43.58 -5.40
N SER A 46 11.66 42.34 -5.37
CA SER A 46 11.03 41.76 -4.23
C SER A 46 11.97 40.78 -3.49
N ALA A 47 12.02 40.88 -2.16
CA ALA A 47 12.80 39.99 -1.26
C ALA A 47 11.94 38.99 -0.51
N GLY A 48 10.62 39.22 -0.45
CA GLY A 48 9.69 38.35 0.27
C GLY A 48 8.26 38.88 0.29
N VAL A 49 7.41 38.23 1.03
CA VAL A 49 6.01 38.63 1.25
C VAL A 49 5.63 38.43 2.72
N VAL A 50 4.89 39.36 3.26
CA VAL A 50 4.30 39.28 4.61
C VAL A 50 2.80 39.07 4.46
N ILE A 51 2.31 38.05 5.14
CA ILE A 51 0.90 37.65 5.12
C ILE A 51 0.33 37.79 6.53
N GLU A 52 -0.73 38.58 6.66
CA GLU A 52 -1.45 38.77 7.91
C GLU A 52 -2.91 38.38 7.74
N ARG A 53 -3.53 37.87 8.79
CA ARG A 53 -4.97 37.58 8.83
C ARG A 53 -5.70 38.44 9.84
N SER A 54 -6.97 38.63 9.63
CA SER A 54 -7.85 39.25 10.65
C SER A 54 -7.93 38.35 11.89
N LEU A 55 -7.97 38.99 13.06
CA LEU A 55 -8.18 38.26 14.32
C LEU A 55 -9.58 37.63 14.35
N THR A 56 -9.67 36.44 14.92
CA THR A 56 -10.92 35.77 15.26
C THR A 56 -11.65 36.51 16.40
N ALA A 57 -12.93 36.27 16.59
CA ALA A 57 -13.70 36.86 17.70
C ALA A 57 -13.08 36.55 19.06
N ALA A 58 -12.55 35.32 19.23
CA ALA A 58 -11.88 34.88 20.46
C ALA A 58 -10.54 35.60 20.70
N GLU A 59 -9.78 35.90 19.64
CA GLU A 59 -8.53 36.64 19.70
C GLU A 59 -8.74 38.14 19.95
N ARG A 60 -9.76 38.75 19.31
CA ARG A 60 -10.15 40.14 19.56
C ARG A 60 -10.59 40.38 20.99
N ALA A 61 -11.21 39.40 21.65
CA ALA A 61 -11.58 39.50 23.06
C ALA A 61 -10.36 39.59 24.00
N LYS A 62 -9.20 39.14 23.54
CA LYS A 62 -7.95 39.19 24.31
C LYS A 62 -7.06 40.39 23.96
N ASN A 63 -7.11 40.86 22.70
CA ASN A 63 -6.29 41.94 22.17
C ASN A 63 -7.17 42.95 21.42
N ALA A 64 -7.82 43.86 22.18
CA ALA A 64 -8.79 44.78 21.61
C ALA A 64 -8.20 45.86 20.67
N ASP A 65 -6.91 46.12 20.75
CA ASP A 65 -6.22 47.16 19.98
C ASP A 65 -5.61 46.66 18.65
N GLU A 66 -5.51 45.33 18.46
CA GLU A 66 -4.97 44.75 17.25
C GLU A 66 -6.12 44.21 16.36
N LEU A 67 -6.05 44.48 15.06
CA LEU A 67 -7.01 43.99 14.08
C LEU A 67 -6.44 42.84 13.23
N TRP A 68 -5.13 42.78 13.16
CA TRP A 68 -4.37 41.87 12.28
C TRP A 68 -3.29 41.15 13.05
N ILE A 69 -3.00 39.88 12.64
CA ILE A 69 -1.90 39.07 13.16
C ILE A 69 -1.08 38.58 12.00
N GLU A 70 0.25 38.75 12.10
CA GLU A 70 1.20 38.18 11.14
C GLU A 70 1.13 36.65 11.22
N VAL A 71 0.85 36.00 10.10
CA VAL A 71 0.76 34.54 10.01
C VAL A 71 2.08 33.97 9.59
N GLU A 72 2.66 34.57 8.55
CA GLU A 72 3.89 34.05 7.96
C GLU A 72 4.63 35.19 7.22
N ARG A 73 5.96 35.05 7.24
CA ARG A 73 6.86 35.87 6.45
C ARG A 73 7.67 34.97 5.53
N LEU A 74 7.32 34.98 4.26
CA LEU A 74 7.94 34.16 3.24
C LEU A 74 9.11 34.91 2.58
N GLY A 75 10.19 34.17 2.32
CA GLY A 75 11.38 34.72 1.69
C GLY A 75 11.28 34.81 0.16
N ARG A 76 12.43 35.03 -0.48
CA ARG A 76 12.56 35.30 -1.91
C ARG A 76 11.97 34.22 -2.82
N ASP A 77 11.95 32.97 -2.37
CA ASP A 77 11.41 31.86 -3.17
C ASP A 77 9.90 32.00 -3.44
N ALA A 78 9.17 32.64 -2.52
CA ALA A 78 7.72 32.88 -2.64
C ALA A 78 7.37 34.01 -3.60
N VAL A 79 8.31 34.87 -3.94
CA VAL A 79 8.19 36.03 -4.85
C VAL A 79 9.05 35.89 -6.11
N ALA A 80 9.74 34.76 -6.31
CA ALA A 80 10.56 34.49 -7.47
C ALA A 80 9.72 34.38 -8.77
N GLY A 81 8.43 34.08 -8.67
CA GLY A 81 7.46 34.07 -9.76
C GLY A 81 6.49 35.23 -9.69
N VAL A 82 5.75 35.46 -10.77
CA VAL A 82 4.68 36.47 -10.82
C VAL A 82 3.51 36.07 -9.95
N ASP A 83 3.15 34.76 -9.91
CA ASP A 83 2.03 34.22 -9.16
C ASP A 83 2.53 33.54 -7.88
N GLY A 84 2.03 33.96 -6.71
CA GLY A 84 2.32 33.40 -5.41
C GLY A 84 1.05 32.76 -4.80
N SER A 85 1.26 31.77 -3.95
CA SER A 85 0.18 31.15 -3.16
C SER A 85 0.68 30.72 -1.80
N TYR A 86 -0.22 30.77 -0.79
CA TYR A 86 0.05 30.30 0.56
C TYR A 86 -1.19 29.61 1.15
N VAL A 87 -0.97 28.49 1.86
CA VAL A 87 -2.03 27.71 2.49
C VAL A 87 -2.16 28.10 3.95
N LEU A 88 -3.22 28.84 4.28
CA LEU A 88 -3.56 29.28 5.62
C LEU A 88 -4.34 28.18 6.35
N LYS A 89 -3.77 27.61 7.40
CA LYS A 89 -4.37 26.53 8.18
C LYS A 89 -4.89 27.02 9.53
N GLY A 90 -5.84 26.28 10.11
CA GLY A 90 -6.37 26.56 11.43
C GLY A 90 -7.31 27.79 11.48
N VAL A 91 -7.96 28.08 10.37
CA VAL A 91 -8.96 29.15 10.27
C VAL A 91 -10.29 28.61 10.79
N PRO A 92 -10.99 29.33 11.70
CA PRO A 92 -12.32 28.94 12.15
C PRO A 92 -13.31 28.88 10.99
N SER A 93 -14.11 27.82 10.94
CA SER A 93 -15.13 27.63 9.89
C SER A 93 -16.45 28.37 10.16
N ASP A 94 -16.58 28.98 11.32
CA ASP A 94 -17.79 29.72 11.75
C ASP A 94 -17.68 31.24 11.57
N GLU A 95 -16.47 31.75 11.25
CA GLU A 95 -16.20 33.17 11.08
C GLU A 95 -15.65 33.52 9.70
N ASP A 96 -15.94 34.73 9.23
CA ASP A 96 -15.34 35.28 8.00
C ASP A 96 -13.92 35.76 8.29
N THR A 97 -12.98 35.25 7.54
CA THR A 97 -11.55 35.62 7.64
C THR A 97 -11.17 36.51 6.47
N ARG A 98 -10.36 37.52 6.73
CA ARG A 98 -9.72 38.37 5.73
C ARG A 98 -8.23 38.21 5.86
N VAL A 99 -7.53 38.38 4.75
CA VAL A 99 -6.07 38.36 4.69
C VAL A 99 -5.59 39.61 4.04
N ARG A 100 -4.49 40.19 4.53
CA ARG A 100 -3.79 41.25 3.85
C ARG A 100 -2.33 40.83 3.56
N VAL A 101 -1.86 41.28 2.45
CA VAL A 101 -0.52 40.92 1.93
C VAL A 101 0.27 42.19 1.62
N SER A 102 1.53 42.19 2.04
CA SER A 102 2.50 43.24 1.70
C SER A 102 3.75 42.59 1.12
N ILE A 103 4.32 43.19 0.07
CA ILE A 103 5.57 42.75 -0.54
C ILE A 103 6.73 43.40 0.18
N LEU A 104 7.74 42.60 0.55
CA LEU A 104 8.99 43.08 1.13
C LEU A 104 9.96 43.37 0.01
N GLY A 105 10.41 44.60 -0.09
CA GLY A 105 11.45 45.01 -1.03
C GLY A 105 12.84 44.51 -0.66
N THR A 106 13.75 44.55 -1.59
CA THR A 106 15.17 44.20 -1.38
C THR A 106 15.91 45.16 -0.45
N ASP A 107 15.37 46.35 -0.22
CA ASP A 107 15.81 47.37 0.74
C ASP A 107 15.26 47.16 2.17
N GLY A 108 14.34 46.19 2.35
CA GLY A 108 13.69 45.88 3.64
C GLY A 108 12.44 46.69 3.92
N GLU A 109 12.02 47.56 2.99
CA GLU A 109 10.76 48.32 3.11
C GLU A 109 9.59 47.46 2.68
N LEU A 110 8.42 47.65 3.34
CA LEU A 110 7.16 46.97 3.02
C LEU A 110 6.36 47.81 2.03
N SER A 111 5.69 47.20 1.07
CA SER A 111 4.68 47.82 0.24
C SER A 111 3.43 48.18 1.05
N GLU A 112 2.51 48.90 0.46
CA GLU A 112 1.17 49.01 1.02
C GLU A 112 0.51 47.64 1.15
N PHE A 113 -0.24 47.42 2.26
CA PHE A 113 -0.99 46.19 2.44
C PHE A 113 -2.24 46.20 1.53
N VAL A 114 -2.37 45.13 0.77
CA VAL A 114 -3.58 44.84 -0.02
C VAL A 114 -4.46 43.86 0.76
N GLU A 115 -5.74 44.19 0.94
CA GLU A 115 -6.69 43.37 1.70
C GLU A 115 -7.56 42.55 0.77
N SER A 116 -7.83 41.29 1.14
CA SER A 116 -8.73 40.40 0.42
C SER A 116 -10.18 40.63 0.73
N ALA A 117 -11.07 40.17 -0.13
CA ALA A 117 -12.46 39.95 0.26
C ALA A 117 -12.52 38.92 1.41
N PRO A 118 -13.55 38.99 2.29
CA PRO A 118 -13.75 38.00 3.32
C PRO A 118 -14.05 36.63 2.69
N ALA A 119 -13.47 35.59 3.24
CA ALA A 119 -13.76 34.22 2.88
C ALA A 119 -13.96 33.37 4.15
N ARG A 120 -14.75 32.33 4.01
CA ARG A 120 -15.02 31.36 5.07
C ARG A 120 -14.64 29.98 4.60
N PRO A 121 -13.87 29.20 5.39
CA PRO A 121 -13.60 27.82 5.04
C PRO A 121 -14.87 26.97 5.19
N GLU A 122 -15.18 26.19 4.17
CA GLU A 122 -16.34 25.31 4.15
C GLU A 122 -15.92 23.86 4.34
N VAL A 123 -16.73 23.10 5.10
CA VAL A 123 -16.50 21.66 5.29
C VAL A 123 -16.92 20.93 4.04
N SER A 124 -15.97 20.38 3.31
CA SER A 124 -16.24 19.51 2.16
C SER A 124 -16.55 18.09 2.62
N LEU A 125 -17.85 17.73 2.66
CA LEU A 125 -18.30 16.35 2.99
C LEU A 125 -17.84 15.31 1.94
N PHE A 126 -17.50 15.74 0.73
CA PHE A 126 -17.12 14.89 -0.38
C PHE A 126 -15.92 15.47 -1.13
N ALA A 127 -14.80 14.73 -1.10
CA ALA A 127 -13.63 15.07 -1.90
C ALA A 127 -13.83 14.64 -3.36
N PHE A 128 -14.37 15.53 -4.19
CA PHE A 128 -14.65 15.25 -5.61
C PHE A 128 -13.41 14.86 -6.41
N LYS A 129 -12.23 15.34 -6.02
CA LYS A 129 -10.95 14.89 -6.60
C LYS A 129 -10.71 13.39 -6.44
N ARG A 130 -11.27 12.77 -5.39
CA ARG A 130 -11.15 11.33 -5.12
C ARG A 130 -12.29 10.49 -5.71
N LEU A 131 -13.23 11.11 -6.42
CA LEU A 131 -14.31 10.39 -7.10
C LEU A 131 -13.82 9.26 -8.00
N PRO A 132 -12.74 9.43 -8.79
CA PRO A 132 -12.20 8.35 -9.62
C PRO A 132 -11.74 7.13 -8.80
N LEU A 133 -11.10 7.36 -7.66
CA LEU A 133 -10.71 6.29 -6.74
C LEU A 133 -11.94 5.54 -6.21
N LEU A 134 -12.97 6.27 -5.78
CA LEU A 134 -14.23 5.68 -5.32
C LEU A 134 -14.88 4.82 -6.41
N LEU A 135 -14.93 5.30 -7.65
CA LEU A 135 -15.47 4.55 -8.80
C LEU A 135 -14.64 3.27 -9.05
N THR A 136 -13.33 3.35 -8.99
CA THR A 136 -12.46 2.18 -9.17
C THR A 136 -12.70 1.13 -8.08
N VAL A 137 -12.75 1.55 -6.80
CA VAL A 137 -13.07 0.67 -5.67
C VAL A 137 -14.45 0.05 -5.84
N PHE A 138 -15.44 0.84 -6.25
CA PHE A 138 -16.81 0.35 -6.47
C PHE A 138 -16.87 -0.70 -7.58
N VAL A 139 -16.20 -0.47 -8.71
CA VAL A 139 -16.16 -1.43 -9.84
C VAL A 139 -15.50 -2.75 -9.44
N VAL A 140 -14.36 -2.69 -8.73
CA VAL A 140 -13.66 -3.89 -8.26
C VAL A 140 -14.50 -4.63 -7.23
N SER A 141 -15.09 -3.93 -6.26
CA SER A 141 -15.96 -4.54 -5.23
C SER A 141 -17.20 -5.18 -5.85
N LEU A 142 -17.84 -4.48 -6.78
CA LEU A 142 -19.01 -5.01 -7.50
C LEU A 142 -18.63 -6.26 -8.30
N SER A 143 -17.47 -6.24 -8.97
CA SER A 143 -16.96 -7.41 -9.69
C SER A 143 -16.82 -8.63 -8.76
N VAL A 144 -16.19 -8.45 -7.60
CA VAL A 144 -16.04 -9.54 -6.61
C VAL A 144 -17.41 -10.07 -6.18
N LEU A 145 -18.36 -9.19 -5.84
CA LEU A 145 -19.70 -9.60 -5.42
C LEU A 145 -20.44 -10.37 -6.52
N VAL A 146 -20.36 -9.90 -7.78
CA VAL A 146 -20.97 -10.57 -8.94
C VAL A 146 -20.37 -11.96 -9.14
N TRP A 147 -19.04 -12.09 -9.11
CA TRP A 147 -18.38 -13.38 -9.30
C TRP A 147 -18.65 -14.35 -8.14
N VAL A 148 -18.72 -13.88 -6.90
CA VAL A 148 -19.14 -14.69 -5.74
C VAL A 148 -20.58 -15.18 -5.91
N ALA A 149 -21.50 -14.31 -6.33
CA ALA A 149 -22.88 -14.68 -6.60
C ALA A 149 -22.98 -15.72 -7.75
N LEU A 150 -22.21 -15.56 -8.82
CA LEU A 150 -22.11 -16.50 -9.92
C LEU A 150 -21.53 -17.86 -9.48
N ALA A 151 -20.51 -17.84 -8.60
CA ALA A 151 -19.93 -19.06 -8.03
C ALA A 151 -20.95 -19.83 -7.18
N ARG A 152 -21.70 -19.11 -6.34
CA ARG A 152 -22.78 -19.68 -5.53
C ARG A 152 -23.90 -20.28 -6.37
N SER A 153 -24.17 -19.73 -7.56
CA SER A 153 -25.18 -20.26 -8.47
C SER A 153 -24.81 -21.60 -9.15
N GLY A 154 -23.64 -22.18 -8.80
CA GLY A 154 -23.21 -23.49 -9.28
C GLY A 154 -22.50 -23.49 -10.64
N ARG A 155 -22.15 -22.35 -11.19
CA ARG A 155 -21.36 -22.28 -12.43
C ARG A 155 -19.92 -22.78 -12.16
N PRO A 156 -19.39 -23.73 -12.94
CA PRO A 156 -18.03 -24.21 -12.78
C PRO A 156 -17.04 -23.10 -13.14
N LEU A 157 -16.30 -22.61 -12.15
CA LEU A 157 -15.23 -21.67 -12.35
C LEU A 157 -13.95 -22.43 -12.68
N LYS A 158 -13.43 -22.26 -13.90
CA LYS A 158 -12.14 -22.83 -14.28
C LYS A 158 -11.02 -21.97 -13.70
N ILE A 159 -10.22 -22.57 -12.83
CA ILE A 159 -8.95 -22.02 -12.36
C ILE A 159 -7.83 -22.70 -13.15
N ARG A 160 -6.76 -21.96 -13.42
CA ARG A 160 -5.55 -22.50 -14.05
C ARG A 160 -4.94 -23.57 -13.13
N ARG A 161 -4.45 -24.68 -13.69
CA ARG A 161 -3.66 -25.64 -12.95
C ARG A 161 -2.43 -24.98 -12.34
N ILE A 162 -2.15 -25.30 -11.08
CA ILE A 162 -1.04 -24.76 -10.31
C ILE A 162 -0.01 -25.88 -10.16
N ALA A 163 1.15 -25.71 -10.78
CA ALA A 163 2.19 -26.76 -10.86
C ALA A 163 2.66 -27.24 -9.47
N ALA A 164 2.73 -26.34 -8.49
CA ALA A 164 3.13 -26.71 -7.14
C ALA A 164 2.14 -27.65 -6.44
N LEU A 165 0.86 -27.64 -6.82
CA LEU A 165 -0.14 -28.59 -6.29
C LEU A 165 0.02 -29.99 -6.91
N ASP A 166 0.37 -30.05 -8.20
CA ASP A 166 0.65 -31.32 -8.86
C ASP A 166 1.93 -31.95 -8.26
N ALA A 167 2.90 -31.13 -7.81
CA ALA A 167 4.13 -31.57 -7.15
C ALA A 167 3.93 -32.12 -5.72
N VAL A 168 2.78 -31.89 -5.07
CA VAL A 168 2.48 -32.46 -3.74
C VAL A 168 2.50 -33.98 -3.80
N ASP A 169 1.83 -34.59 -4.79
CA ASP A 169 1.75 -36.05 -4.93
C ASP A 169 3.13 -36.65 -5.19
N GLU A 170 3.99 -35.99 -5.99
CA GLU A 170 5.37 -36.39 -6.24
C GLU A 170 6.23 -36.32 -4.97
N ALA A 171 6.15 -35.22 -4.24
CA ALA A 171 6.94 -35.00 -3.02
C ALA A 171 6.58 -36.00 -1.91
N VAL A 172 5.28 -36.23 -1.70
CA VAL A 172 4.80 -37.20 -0.70
C VAL A 172 5.13 -38.64 -1.14
N GLY A 173 4.92 -38.98 -2.42
CA GLY A 173 5.27 -40.28 -2.95
C GLY A 173 6.75 -40.59 -2.76
N ARG A 174 7.64 -39.65 -3.06
CA ARG A 174 9.08 -39.80 -2.82
C ARG A 174 9.43 -40.00 -1.34
N ALA A 175 8.74 -39.29 -0.44
CA ALA A 175 8.93 -39.43 0.99
C ALA A 175 8.58 -40.84 1.45
N THR A 176 7.51 -41.44 0.93
CA THR A 176 7.09 -42.81 1.19
C THR A 176 8.14 -43.83 0.66
N GLU A 177 8.57 -43.66 -0.59
CA GLU A 177 9.60 -44.56 -1.18
C GLU A 177 10.92 -44.54 -0.41
N MET A 178 11.30 -43.38 0.13
CA MET A 178 12.51 -43.21 0.94
C MET A 178 12.34 -43.63 2.40
N GLY A 179 11.11 -43.91 2.86
CA GLY A 179 10.81 -44.17 4.27
C GLY A 179 11.12 -42.96 5.19
N ARG A 180 11.07 -41.74 4.66
CA ARG A 180 11.35 -40.49 5.38
C ARG A 180 10.08 -39.65 5.58
N ALA A 181 10.11 -38.78 6.58
CA ALA A 181 8.99 -37.92 6.87
C ALA A 181 8.78 -36.80 5.83
N VAL A 182 7.55 -36.32 5.76
CA VAL A 182 7.16 -35.06 5.15
C VAL A 182 7.11 -34.02 6.26
N LEU A 183 7.85 -32.93 6.13
CA LEU A 183 7.85 -31.82 7.05
C LEU A 183 6.97 -30.69 6.49
N PHE A 184 5.99 -30.25 7.27
CA PHE A 184 5.14 -29.09 6.92
C PHE A 184 5.26 -27.98 7.95
N VAL A 185 5.66 -26.79 7.52
CA VAL A 185 5.86 -25.60 8.36
C VAL A 185 4.83 -24.52 7.98
N PRO A 186 3.82 -24.25 8.84
CA PRO A 186 2.71 -23.32 8.53
C PRO A 186 3.06 -21.84 8.74
N GLY A 187 4.33 -21.45 8.64
CA GLY A 187 4.78 -20.08 8.93
C GLY A 187 4.89 -19.80 10.43
N ILE A 188 5.05 -18.54 10.79
CA ILE A 188 5.23 -18.10 12.18
C ILE A 188 4.12 -17.20 12.70
N GLN A 189 3.15 -16.83 11.85
CA GLN A 189 2.03 -15.99 12.22
C GLN A 189 0.90 -16.79 12.88
N ASP A 190 -0.04 -16.05 13.48
CA ASP A 190 -1.20 -16.61 14.15
C ASP A 190 -2.40 -16.79 13.19
N MET A 191 -3.50 -17.34 13.68
CA MET A 191 -4.74 -17.59 12.91
C MET A 191 -5.44 -16.31 12.39
N ASN A 192 -5.05 -15.14 12.85
CA ASN A 192 -5.54 -13.86 12.32
C ASN A 192 -4.86 -13.45 10.99
N ASP A 193 -3.79 -14.13 10.60
CA ASP A 193 -3.11 -13.92 9.31
C ASP A 193 -3.72 -14.81 8.23
N ILE A 194 -4.08 -14.19 7.09
CA ILE A 194 -4.73 -14.88 5.97
C ILE A 194 -3.79 -15.92 5.31
N GLN A 195 -2.47 -15.72 5.37
CA GLN A 195 -1.49 -16.68 4.84
C GLN A 195 -1.43 -17.94 5.70
N THR A 196 -1.57 -17.81 7.03
CA THR A 196 -1.65 -18.95 7.94
C THR A 196 -2.89 -19.81 7.64
N ILE A 197 -4.04 -19.17 7.41
CA ILE A 197 -5.28 -19.87 7.04
C ILE A 197 -5.12 -20.60 5.70
N ALA A 198 -4.53 -19.92 4.70
CA ALA A 198 -4.27 -20.50 3.40
C ALA A 198 -3.29 -21.69 3.48
N GLY A 199 -2.25 -21.58 4.31
CA GLY A 199 -1.29 -22.65 4.58
C GLY A 199 -1.95 -23.87 5.20
N LEU A 200 -2.82 -23.68 6.19
CA LEU A 200 -3.57 -24.78 6.81
C LEU A 200 -4.53 -25.48 5.84
N THR A 201 -5.13 -24.75 4.91
CA THR A 201 -5.95 -25.35 3.85
C THR A 201 -5.11 -26.27 2.95
N ILE A 202 -3.91 -25.83 2.57
CA ILE A 202 -2.96 -26.66 1.80
C ILE A 202 -2.46 -27.85 2.64
N LEU A 203 -2.24 -27.66 3.95
CA LEU A 203 -1.92 -28.75 4.87
C LEU A 203 -2.96 -29.87 4.81
N GLY A 204 -4.25 -29.55 4.72
CA GLY A 204 -5.31 -30.56 4.57
C GLY A 204 -5.10 -31.43 3.34
N ARG A 205 -4.72 -30.87 2.21
CA ARG A 205 -4.40 -31.64 0.98
C ARG A 205 -3.15 -32.50 1.16
N VAL A 206 -2.07 -31.89 1.69
CA VAL A 206 -0.81 -32.64 1.94
C VAL A 206 -1.05 -33.78 2.91
N ALA A 207 -1.84 -33.57 3.97
CA ALA A 207 -2.20 -34.58 4.95
C ALA A 207 -3.06 -35.70 4.35
N GLN A 208 -4.01 -35.39 3.46
CA GLN A 208 -4.80 -36.38 2.76
C GLN A 208 -3.90 -37.27 1.89
N THR A 209 -3.02 -36.65 1.08
CA THR A 209 -2.07 -37.40 0.25
C THR A 209 -1.11 -38.23 1.13
N ALA A 210 -0.63 -37.68 2.25
CA ALA A 210 0.21 -38.42 3.19
C ALA A 210 -0.49 -39.64 3.78
N ALA A 211 -1.77 -39.51 4.13
CA ALA A 211 -2.59 -40.65 4.60
C ALA A 211 -2.79 -41.74 3.52
N GLU A 212 -3.05 -41.32 2.26
CA GLU A 212 -3.23 -42.23 1.13
C GLU A 212 -1.96 -43.05 0.85
N TYR A 213 -0.78 -42.43 0.94
CA TYR A 213 0.53 -43.07 0.70
C TYR A 213 1.18 -43.69 1.96
N ASP A 214 0.54 -43.57 3.12
CA ASP A 214 1.09 -44.03 4.42
C ASP A 214 2.41 -43.32 4.79
N ALA A 215 2.53 -42.04 4.43
CA ALA A 215 3.68 -41.22 4.70
C ALA A 215 3.58 -40.53 6.07
N ARG A 216 4.69 -40.52 6.81
CA ARG A 216 4.77 -39.79 8.08
C ARG A 216 4.77 -38.28 7.83
N LEU A 217 3.75 -37.56 8.30
CA LEU A 217 3.63 -36.12 8.24
C LEU A 217 3.96 -35.52 9.60
N GLU A 218 4.89 -34.54 9.63
CA GLU A 218 5.28 -33.80 10.83
C GLU A 218 4.98 -32.31 10.63
N VAL A 219 4.31 -31.73 11.64
CA VAL A 219 3.86 -30.33 11.59
C VAL A 219 4.28 -29.59 12.87
N PRO A 220 5.54 -29.16 12.98
CA PRO A 220 5.96 -28.28 14.05
C PRO A 220 5.36 -26.88 13.83
N THR A 221 4.82 -26.28 14.89
CA THR A 221 4.14 -24.96 14.82
C THR A 221 4.77 -23.97 15.80
N CYS A 222 4.74 -22.70 15.41
CA CYS A 222 5.21 -21.57 16.21
C CYS A 222 4.10 -21.04 17.16
N ARG A 223 2.83 -21.34 16.88
CA ARG A 223 1.69 -20.85 17.66
C ARG A 223 0.81 -21.99 18.13
N SER A 224 0.37 -21.94 19.39
CA SER A 224 -0.45 -22.99 19.99
C SER A 224 -1.83 -23.10 19.33
N ILE A 225 -2.43 -21.97 18.94
CA ILE A 225 -3.73 -21.96 18.22
C ILE A 225 -3.59 -22.59 16.84
N VAL A 226 -2.51 -22.28 16.14
CA VAL A 226 -2.19 -22.88 14.82
C VAL A 226 -1.98 -24.39 14.95
N MET A 227 -1.34 -24.86 16.04
CA MET A 227 -1.22 -26.29 16.33
C MET A 227 -2.60 -26.96 16.45
N THR A 228 -3.51 -26.36 17.20
CA THR A 228 -4.86 -26.91 17.38
C THR A 228 -5.61 -27.00 16.05
N ALA A 229 -5.58 -25.94 15.26
CA ALA A 229 -6.20 -25.93 13.93
C ALA A 229 -5.52 -26.92 12.96
N ALA A 230 -4.19 -27.06 13.02
CA ALA A 230 -3.45 -28.04 12.22
C ALA A 230 -3.85 -29.49 12.60
N ARG A 231 -4.01 -29.79 13.88
CA ARG A 231 -4.49 -31.11 14.36
C ARG A 231 -5.87 -31.45 13.80
N GLU A 232 -6.82 -30.51 13.91
CA GLU A 232 -8.17 -30.70 13.36
C GLU A 232 -8.12 -30.92 11.84
N GLN A 233 -7.33 -30.13 11.12
CA GLN A 233 -7.23 -30.23 9.68
C GLN A 233 -6.60 -31.55 9.22
N VAL A 234 -5.52 -32.00 9.88
CA VAL A 234 -4.86 -33.25 9.58
C VAL A 234 -5.75 -34.44 9.94
N GLN A 235 -6.41 -34.40 11.09
CA GLN A 235 -7.36 -35.43 11.50
C GLN A 235 -8.52 -35.56 10.50
N ALA A 236 -9.12 -34.47 10.09
CA ALA A 236 -10.18 -34.44 9.07
C ALA A 236 -9.70 -35.01 7.73
N ALA A 237 -8.47 -34.69 7.32
CA ALA A 237 -7.86 -35.21 6.10
C ALA A 237 -7.63 -36.72 6.13
N HIS A 238 -7.15 -37.27 7.26
CA HIS A 238 -7.03 -38.73 7.45
C HIS A 238 -8.37 -39.44 7.43
N HIS A 239 -9.41 -38.85 8.01
CA HIS A 239 -10.78 -39.39 7.93
C HIS A 239 -11.30 -39.36 6.48
N ALA A 240 -11.05 -38.25 5.73
CA ALA A 240 -11.47 -38.14 4.34
C ALA A 240 -10.75 -39.13 3.42
N ALA A 241 -9.49 -39.47 3.72
CA ALA A 241 -8.69 -40.50 3.04
C ALA A 241 -9.16 -41.94 3.41
N GLY A 242 -10.09 -42.10 4.37
CA GLY A 242 -10.54 -43.41 4.85
C GLY A 242 -9.51 -44.17 5.71
N ARG A 243 -8.49 -43.45 6.24
CA ARG A 243 -7.40 -44.03 7.04
C ARG A 243 -7.20 -43.33 8.38
N PRO A 244 -8.23 -43.23 9.23
CA PRO A 244 -8.14 -42.51 10.51
C PRO A 244 -7.11 -43.11 11.46
N GLU A 245 -6.80 -44.41 11.33
CA GLU A 245 -5.80 -45.11 12.13
C GLU A 245 -4.36 -44.64 11.90
N THR A 246 -4.09 -44.00 10.77
CA THR A 246 -2.74 -43.49 10.46
C THR A 246 -2.50 -42.08 11.06
N TYR A 247 -3.52 -41.45 11.64
CA TYR A 247 -3.38 -40.16 12.32
C TYR A 247 -2.59 -40.31 13.62
N ALA A 248 -1.52 -39.55 13.74
CA ALA A 248 -0.69 -39.52 14.94
C ALA A 248 -0.60 -38.07 15.47
N GLU A 249 -1.35 -37.77 16.53
CA GLU A 249 -1.40 -36.44 17.16
C GLU A 249 0.00 -35.94 17.57
N GLY A 250 0.89 -36.86 18.02
CA GLY A 250 2.25 -36.55 18.44
C GLY A 250 3.17 -35.98 17.36
N ASN A 251 2.77 -36.05 16.09
CA ASN A 251 3.53 -35.47 14.98
C ASN A 251 3.20 -33.98 14.76
N ILE A 252 2.19 -33.43 15.43
CA ILE A 252 1.76 -32.02 15.30
C ILE A 252 1.97 -31.36 16.65
N ASN A 253 3.05 -30.60 16.74
CA ASN A 253 3.56 -30.08 18.00
C ASN A 253 3.75 -28.57 17.99
N TYR A 254 3.37 -27.90 19.09
CA TYR A 254 3.79 -26.57 19.39
C TYR A 254 5.24 -26.58 19.91
N ILE A 255 6.09 -25.72 19.38
CA ILE A 255 7.49 -25.64 19.74
C ILE A 255 7.76 -24.42 20.64
N THR A 256 7.63 -23.22 20.10
CA THR A 256 7.81 -21.95 20.83
C THR A 256 7.29 -20.79 20.00
N ASP A 257 6.84 -19.72 20.66
CA ASP A 257 6.43 -18.46 20.04
C ASP A 257 7.64 -17.58 19.63
N GLU A 258 8.83 -17.91 20.12
CA GLU A 258 10.04 -17.15 19.84
C GLU A 258 10.61 -17.59 18.49
N GLN A 259 10.73 -16.64 17.55
CA GLN A 259 11.11 -16.85 16.16
C GLN A 259 12.44 -17.60 15.98
N PHE A 260 13.50 -17.15 16.67
CA PHE A 260 14.82 -17.74 16.50
C PHE A 260 14.94 -19.12 17.17
N GLY A 261 14.26 -19.33 18.29
CA GLY A 261 14.15 -20.63 18.95
C GLY A 261 13.41 -21.64 18.07
N TYR A 262 12.35 -21.19 17.38
CA TYR A 262 11.62 -22.01 16.43
C TYR A 262 12.49 -22.41 15.24
N VAL A 263 13.21 -21.47 14.64
CA VAL A 263 14.15 -21.74 13.54
C VAL A 263 15.29 -22.67 13.95
N ALA A 264 15.86 -22.46 15.14
CA ALA A 264 16.90 -23.33 15.67
C ALA A 264 16.42 -24.78 15.86
N TYR A 265 15.19 -24.93 16.39
CA TYR A 265 14.55 -26.26 16.50
C TYR A 265 14.38 -26.90 15.12
N LEU A 266 13.78 -26.18 14.16
CA LEU A 266 13.53 -26.68 12.81
C LEU A 266 14.83 -27.07 12.10
N SER A 267 15.86 -26.22 12.17
CA SER A 267 17.18 -26.49 11.61
C SER A 267 17.79 -27.76 12.18
N GLY A 268 17.78 -27.91 13.51
CA GLY A 268 18.28 -29.11 14.18
C GLY A 268 17.46 -30.36 13.83
N HIS A 269 16.13 -30.23 13.73
CA HIS A 269 15.23 -31.31 13.33
C HIS A 269 15.49 -31.78 11.90
N MET A 270 15.54 -30.83 10.93
CA MET A 270 15.82 -31.13 9.52
C MET A 270 17.17 -31.85 9.33
N MET A 271 18.19 -31.41 10.05
CA MET A 271 19.54 -32.05 9.94
C MET A 271 19.59 -33.46 10.53
N ARG A 272 18.78 -33.75 11.56
CA ARG A 272 18.74 -35.09 12.20
C ARG A 272 17.83 -36.05 11.47
N GLU A 273 16.57 -35.66 11.23
CA GLU A 273 15.53 -36.54 10.67
C GLU A 273 15.60 -36.61 9.13
N LYS A 274 16.19 -35.57 8.50
CA LYS A 274 16.36 -35.48 7.03
C LYS A 274 15.06 -35.77 6.28
N PRO A 275 13.99 -34.97 6.48
CA PRO A 275 12.74 -35.19 5.77
C PRO A 275 12.97 -35.22 4.26
N ALA A 276 12.22 -36.06 3.52
CA ALA A 276 12.36 -36.17 2.08
C ALA A 276 11.64 -35.04 1.33
N ALA A 277 10.61 -34.47 1.94
CA ALA A 277 9.87 -33.33 1.42
C ALA A 277 9.65 -32.27 2.52
N CYS A 278 9.79 -31.00 2.16
CA CYS A 278 9.57 -29.86 3.04
C CYS A 278 8.58 -28.90 2.40
N PHE A 279 7.52 -28.59 3.13
CA PHE A 279 6.52 -27.61 2.73
C PHE A 279 6.61 -26.39 3.65
N TYR A 280 6.83 -25.21 3.09
CA TYR A 280 6.87 -23.93 3.81
C TYR A 280 5.69 -23.09 3.35
N MET A 281 4.58 -23.10 4.10
CA MET A 281 3.31 -22.50 3.67
C MET A 281 2.80 -21.49 4.68
N GLY A 282 2.91 -20.20 4.36
CA GLY A 282 2.45 -19.12 5.24
C GLY A 282 3.33 -17.89 5.21
N ALA A 283 3.25 -17.06 6.25
CA ALA A 283 4.09 -15.88 6.41
C ALA A 283 5.41 -16.26 7.10
N PHE A 284 6.50 -15.85 6.50
CA PHE A 284 7.88 -16.04 6.96
C PHE A 284 8.62 -14.71 6.92
N TYR A 285 9.72 -14.61 7.67
CA TYR A 285 10.65 -13.49 7.64
C TYR A 285 12.10 -14.01 7.48
N ALA A 286 13.02 -13.64 8.36
CA ALA A 286 14.42 -14.02 8.25
C ALA A 286 14.67 -15.56 8.26
N GLU A 287 13.74 -16.35 8.80
CA GLU A 287 13.79 -17.80 8.84
C GLU A 287 13.70 -18.48 7.48
N SER A 288 13.08 -17.82 6.50
CA SER A 288 12.89 -18.40 5.17
C SER A 288 14.18 -18.85 4.52
N LEU A 289 15.25 -18.03 4.60
CA LEU A 289 16.55 -18.35 4.05
C LEU A 289 17.18 -19.58 4.74
N VAL A 290 17.15 -19.60 6.07
CA VAL A 290 17.75 -20.68 6.86
C VAL A 290 17.04 -22.01 6.59
N LEU A 291 15.70 -22.01 6.53
CA LEU A 291 14.91 -23.21 6.26
C LEU A 291 15.15 -23.72 4.84
N ALA A 292 15.15 -22.84 3.85
CA ALA A 292 15.37 -23.21 2.46
C ALA A 292 16.78 -23.74 2.21
N GLU A 293 17.81 -23.16 2.83
CA GLU A 293 19.19 -23.68 2.76
C GLU A 293 19.33 -25.05 3.43
N ASN A 294 18.72 -25.24 4.61
CA ASN A 294 18.74 -26.53 5.29
C ASN A 294 18.06 -27.61 4.46
N GLY A 295 16.89 -27.32 3.87
CA GLY A 295 16.18 -28.24 2.99
C GLY A 295 17.01 -28.63 1.77
N ASN A 296 17.70 -27.67 1.15
CA ASN A 296 18.61 -27.93 0.04
C ASN A 296 19.80 -28.80 0.47
N SER A 297 20.41 -28.53 1.64
CA SER A 297 21.57 -29.28 2.13
C SER A 297 21.28 -30.76 2.42
N ILE A 298 20.05 -31.10 2.82
CA ILE A 298 19.62 -32.49 3.09
C ILE A 298 19.04 -33.17 1.84
N GLY A 299 18.92 -32.47 0.72
CA GLY A 299 18.36 -32.96 -0.54
C GLY A 299 16.87 -33.25 -0.51
N ALA A 300 16.09 -32.49 0.28
CA ALA A 300 14.65 -32.59 0.31
C ALA A 300 14.01 -31.91 -0.91
N ILE A 301 12.88 -32.43 -1.39
CA ILE A 301 12.02 -31.67 -2.30
C ILE A 301 11.38 -30.55 -1.50
N GLN A 302 11.52 -29.30 -1.97
CA GLN A 302 11.04 -28.13 -1.26
C GLN A 302 9.94 -27.42 -2.03
N ILE A 303 8.79 -27.23 -1.37
CA ILE A 303 7.64 -26.51 -1.91
C ILE A 303 7.32 -25.38 -0.95
N ALA A 304 7.46 -24.14 -1.42
CA ALA A 304 7.17 -22.96 -0.62
C ALA A 304 5.92 -22.22 -1.13
N GLY A 305 5.19 -21.56 -0.23
CA GLY A 305 4.07 -20.69 -0.57
C GLY A 305 3.99 -19.53 0.43
N THR A 306 4.21 -18.31 -0.06
CA THR A 306 4.11 -17.09 0.75
C THR A 306 3.66 -15.91 -0.10
N ALA A 307 2.97 -14.97 0.53
CA ALA A 307 2.63 -13.68 -0.07
C ALA A 307 3.54 -12.53 0.44
N GLU A 308 4.56 -12.85 1.26
CA GLU A 308 5.49 -11.84 1.77
C GLU A 308 6.57 -11.51 0.73
N PRO A 309 6.54 -10.31 0.10
CA PRO A 309 7.42 -9.99 -1.03
C PRO A 309 8.91 -10.02 -0.67
N SER A 310 9.24 -9.69 0.59
CA SER A 310 10.62 -9.63 1.08
C SER A 310 11.28 -11.02 1.16
N GLN A 311 10.48 -12.09 1.25
CA GLN A 311 10.96 -13.46 1.43
C GLN A 311 10.89 -14.29 0.15
N LEU A 312 10.10 -13.88 -0.82
CA LEU A 312 9.96 -14.57 -2.10
C LEU A 312 11.30 -14.87 -2.80
N PRO A 313 12.28 -13.95 -2.88
CA PRO A 313 13.55 -14.23 -3.54
C PRO A 313 14.31 -15.41 -2.96
N PHE A 314 14.25 -15.62 -1.64
CA PHE A 314 14.93 -16.74 -0.96
C PHE A 314 14.28 -18.07 -1.31
N PHE A 315 12.96 -18.14 -1.28
CA PHE A 315 12.24 -19.36 -1.65
C PHE A 315 12.36 -19.68 -3.15
N VAL A 316 12.28 -18.66 -4.02
CA VAL A 316 12.44 -18.86 -5.47
C VAL A 316 13.84 -19.34 -5.82
N ALA A 317 14.87 -18.91 -5.07
CA ALA A 317 16.25 -19.33 -5.32
C ALA A 317 16.58 -20.75 -4.83
N ALA A 318 15.91 -21.22 -3.76
CA ALA A 318 16.31 -22.43 -3.06
C ALA A 318 15.27 -23.56 -3.07
N CYS A 319 13.99 -23.28 -3.35
CA CYS A 319 12.94 -24.29 -3.41
C CYS A 319 12.67 -24.76 -4.83
N ASP A 320 12.26 -26.02 -4.98
CA ASP A 320 11.92 -26.61 -6.29
C ASP A 320 10.65 -26.02 -6.87
N TYR A 321 9.67 -25.70 -6.02
CA TYR A 321 8.41 -25.06 -6.40
C TYR A 321 8.08 -23.94 -5.44
N THR A 322 7.59 -22.80 -5.99
CA THR A 322 7.20 -21.67 -5.17
C THR A 322 5.85 -21.10 -5.63
N LEU A 323 4.88 -21.04 -4.72
CA LEU A 323 3.60 -20.36 -4.88
C LEU A 323 3.80 -18.88 -4.52
N ILE A 324 3.74 -18.00 -5.51
CA ILE A 324 4.09 -16.59 -5.35
C ILE A 324 2.84 -15.74 -5.11
N GLY A 325 2.77 -15.11 -3.95
CA GLY A 325 1.75 -14.10 -3.63
C GLY A 325 0.32 -14.63 -3.80
N GLU A 326 -0.38 -14.12 -4.81
CA GLU A 326 -1.77 -14.54 -5.07
C GLU A 326 -1.93 -15.99 -5.51
N GLU A 327 -0.90 -16.60 -6.10
CA GLU A 327 -0.93 -18.01 -6.49
C GLU A 327 -1.06 -18.92 -5.27
N PHE A 328 -0.49 -18.51 -4.14
CA PHE A 328 -0.64 -19.19 -2.85
C PHE A 328 -2.10 -19.19 -2.37
N PHE A 329 -2.78 -18.04 -2.45
CA PHE A 329 -4.20 -17.96 -2.11
C PHE A 329 -5.10 -18.69 -3.13
N ALA A 330 -4.72 -18.63 -4.42
CA ALA A 330 -5.44 -19.37 -5.46
C ALA A 330 -5.32 -20.89 -5.26
N ALA A 331 -4.17 -21.38 -4.83
CA ALA A 331 -3.95 -22.78 -4.47
C ALA A 331 -4.84 -23.20 -3.30
N SER A 332 -4.88 -22.41 -2.23
CA SER A 332 -5.77 -22.63 -1.10
C SER A 332 -7.24 -22.67 -1.51
N ALA A 333 -7.72 -21.69 -2.27
CA ALA A 333 -9.09 -21.64 -2.75
C ALA A 333 -9.46 -22.80 -3.70
N TYR A 334 -8.52 -23.23 -4.53
CA TYR A 334 -8.71 -24.39 -5.41
C TYR A 334 -8.87 -25.69 -4.62
N LEU A 335 -8.07 -25.87 -3.56
CA LEU A 335 -8.10 -27.06 -2.71
C LEU A 335 -9.31 -27.09 -1.78
N SER A 336 -9.70 -25.96 -1.21
CA SER A 336 -10.91 -25.87 -0.37
C SER A 336 -12.18 -26.13 -1.17
N GLY A 337 -12.19 -25.81 -2.48
CA GLY A 337 -13.38 -25.89 -3.31
C GLY A 337 -14.48 -24.91 -2.89
N GLU A 338 -14.18 -23.99 -1.95
CA GLU A 338 -15.13 -23.00 -1.48
C GLU A 338 -15.51 -22.01 -2.56
N ARG A 339 -16.79 -21.99 -2.91
CA ARG A 339 -17.33 -21.17 -4.00
C ARG A 339 -17.07 -19.69 -3.81
N ASP A 340 -17.10 -19.22 -2.58
CA ASP A 340 -16.88 -17.81 -2.24
C ASP A 340 -15.44 -17.38 -2.49
N GLN A 341 -14.48 -18.20 -2.10
CA GLN A 341 -13.05 -17.96 -2.35
C GLN A 341 -12.74 -17.97 -3.85
N LEU A 342 -13.27 -18.98 -4.58
CA LEU A 342 -13.10 -19.08 -6.03
C LEU A 342 -13.72 -17.88 -6.76
N GLY A 343 -14.90 -17.43 -6.35
CA GLY A 343 -15.56 -16.25 -6.87
C GLY A 343 -14.75 -14.97 -6.62
N SER A 344 -14.22 -14.81 -5.41
CA SER A 344 -13.39 -13.66 -5.02
C SER A 344 -12.14 -13.52 -5.90
N ILE A 345 -11.42 -14.63 -6.12
CA ILE A 345 -10.23 -14.64 -6.99
C ILE A 345 -10.58 -14.22 -8.42
N LYS A 346 -11.69 -14.74 -8.97
CA LYS A 346 -12.17 -14.34 -10.30
C LYS A 346 -12.57 -12.86 -10.36
N GLY A 347 -13.16 -12.34 -9.30
CA GLY A 347 -13.50 -10.92 -9.19
C GLY A 347 -12.26 -10.02 -9.20
N GLN A 348 -11.17 -10.45 -8.55
CA GLN A 348 -9.89 -9.74 -8.55
C GLN A 348 -9.23 -9.71 -9.94
N ASP A 349 -9.42 -10.75 -10.78
CA ASP A 349 -8.89 -10.78 -12.16
C ASP A 349 -9.40 -9.60 -12.99
N VAL A 350 -10.62 -9.12 -12.75
CA VAL A 350 -11.17 -7.92 -13.42
C VAL A 350 -10.42 -6.67 -13.01
N GLY A 351 -10.12 -6.51 -11.72
CA GLY A 351 -9.31 -5.39 -11.24
C GLY A 351 -7.90 -5.38 -11.83
N LYS A 352 -7.27 -6.55 -11.95
CA LYS A 352 -5.97 -6.70 -12.61
C LYS A 352 -6.02 -6.35 -14.09
N ALA A 353 -7.04 -6.83 -14.80
CA ALA A 353 -7.23 -6.51 -16.21
C ALA A 353 -7.40 -5.00 -16.43
N PHE A 354 -8.15 -4.34 -15.54
CA PHE A 354 -8.29 -2.89 -15.54
C PHE A 354 -6.95 -2.18 -15.32
N ALA A 355 -6.18 -2.59 -14.31
CA ALA A 355 -4.88 -2.01 -14.00
C ALA A 355 -3.88 -2.19 -15.15
N ILE A 356 -3.80 -3.41 -15.74
CA ILE A 356 -2.96 -3.70 -16.91
C ILE A 356 -3.36 -2.83 -18.09
N GLY A 357 -4.67 -2.71 -18.38
CA GLY A 357 -5.19 -1.85 -19.42
C GLY A 357 -4.80 -0.38 -19.23
N ALA A 358 -4.95 0.13 -18.02
CA ALA A 358 -4.57 1.49 -17.68
C ALA A 358 -3.06 1.75 -17.85
N ILE A 359 -2.21 0.81 -17.44
CA ILE A 359 -0.75 0.89 -17.60
C ILE A 359 -0.38 0.89 -19.09
N LEU A 360 -0.92 -0.03 -19.88
CA LEU A 360 -0.62 -0.13 -21.31
C LEU A 360 -1.07 1.11 -22.09
N ILE A 361 -2.29 1.59 -21.82
CA ILE A 361 -2.84 2.79 -22.47
C ILE A 361 -2.01 4.02 -22.03
N GLY A 362 -1.74 4.17 -20.73
CA GLY A 362 -0.96 5.29 -20.21
C GLY A 362 0.45 5.33 -20.77
N THR A 363 1.12 4.17 -20.87
CA THR A 363 2.46 4.07 -21.47
C THR A 363 2.44 4.41 -22.96
N ALA A 364 1.46 3.89 -23.71
CA ALA A 364 1.33 4.19 -25.12
C ALA A 364 1.09 5.69 -25.36
N LEU A 365 0.19 6.30 -24.60
CA LEU A 365 -0.08 7.75 -24.69
C LEU A 365 1.14 8.59 -24.32
N ALA A 366 1.86 8.24 -23.25
CA ALA A 366 3.06 8.93 -22.83
C ALA A 366 4.17 8.83 -23.91
N THR A 367 4.31 7.66 -24.53
CA THR A 367 5.27 7.45 -25.63
C THR A 367 4.91 8.28 -26.85
N ILE A 368 3.62 8.32 -27.24
CA ILE A 368 3.14 9.15 -28.36
C ILE A 368 3.39 10.63 -28.07
N ALA A 369 3.12 11.09 -26.85
CA ALA A 369 3.36 12.48 -26.45
C ALA A 369 4.84 12.84 -26.56
N ALA A 370 5.75 11.97 -26.09
CA ALA A 370 7.20 12.18 -26.15
C ALA A 370 7.77 12.15 -27.58
N LEU A 371 7.27 11.24 -28.43
CA LEU A 371 7.75 11.12 -29.80
C LEU A 371 7.22 12.20 -30.77
N ASN A 372 6.11 12.86 -30.43
CA ASN A 372 5.46 13.88 -31.25
C ASN A 372 5.40 15.25 -30.53
N GLU A 373 6.46 15.64 -29.86
CA GLU A 373 6.57 16.97 -29.23
C GLU A 373 6.33 18.10 -30.25
N GLY A 374 5.30 18.92 -29.99
CA GLY A 374 4.89 20.04 -30.87
C GLY A 374 3.88 19.71 -31.96
N GLY A 375 3.54 18.44 -32.21
CA GLY A 375 2.49 18.03 -33.12
C GLY A 375 1.10 17.95 -32.45
N SER A 376 0.03 18.06 -33.25
CA SER A 376 -1.35 17.97 -32.74
C SER A 376 -1.63 16.65 -32.00
N LEU A 377 -1.03 15.56 -32.48
CA LEU A 377 -1.19 14.22 -31.91
C LEU A 377 -0.42 14.12 -30.56
N GLY A 378 0.74 14.74 -30.44
CA GLY A 378 1.51 14.82 -29.20
C GLY A 378 0.80 15.67 -28.13
N MET A 379 0.23 16.80 -28.52
CA MET A 379 -0.56 17.66 -27.62
C MET A 379 -1.81 16.93 -27.11
N TRP A 380 -2.53 16.22 -27.99
CA TRP A 380 -3.69 15.41 -27.59
C TRP A 380 -3.27 14.29 -26.62
N ALA A 381 -2.22 13.54 -26.93
CA ALA A 381 -1.72 12.46 -26.08
C ALA A 381 -1.25 13.01 -24.72
N GLY A 382 -0.56 14.17 -24.71
CA GLY A 382 -0.14 14.84 -23.48
C GLY A 382 -1.32 15.25 -22.60
N SER A 383 -2.39 15.82 -23.18
CA SER A 383 -3.61 16.15 -22.44
C SER A 383 -4.32 14.91 -21.88
N ALA A 384 -4.33 13.81 -22.64
CA ALA A 384 -4.90 12.54 -22.18
C ALA A 384 -4.09 11.94 -21.02
N VAL A 385 -2.74 12.01 -21.07
CA VAL A 385 -1.87 11.60 -19.95
C VAL A 385 -2.10 12.47 -18.71
N ALA A 386 -2.25 13.79 -18.89
CA ALA A 386 -2.57 14.70 -17.78
C ALA A 386 -3.91 14.37 -17.13
N SER A 387 -4.93 14.06 -17.95
CA SER A 387 -6.24 13.61 -17.46
C SER A 387 -6.15 12.29 -16.71
N MET A 388 -5.38 11.33 -17.22
CA MET A 388 -5.16 10.06 -16.51
C MET A 388 -4.40 10.25 -15.19
N ARG A 389 -3.40 11.14 -15.14
CA ARG A 389 -2.74 11.50 -13.88
C ARG A 389 -3.72 12.10 -12.88
N GLY A 390 -4.58 13.03 -13.30
CA GLY A 390 -5.64 13.57 -12.46
C GLY A 390 -6.63 12.50 -11.99
N PHE A 391 -6.91 11.49 -12.82
CA PHE A 391 -7.80 10.37 -12.46
C PHE A 391 -7.19 9.43 -11.40
N PHE A 392 -5.90 9.09 -11.52
CA PHE A 392 -5.24 8.13 -10.63
C PHE A 392 -4.42 8.79 -9.51
N GLY A 393 -3.98 10.03 -9.67
CA GLY A 393 -3.02 10.69 -8.80
C GLY A 393 -3.63 11.70 -7.81
N GLY A 394 -4.89 12.09 -8.00
CA GLY A 394 -5.64 13.00 -7.10
C GLY A 394 -5.04 14.37 -7.02
#